data_3687e512950dbcc6ed4898c4297356ff
#
_entry.id   3687e512950dbcc6ed4898c4297356ff
#
_cell.length_a   1.000
_cell.length_b   1.000
_cell.length_c   1.000
_cell.angle_alpha   90.00
_cell.angle_beta   90.00
_cell.angle_gamma   90.00
#
_symmetry.space_group_name_H-M   'P 1'
#
loop_
_entity.id
_entity.type
_entity.pdbx_description
1 polymer ?
#
loop_
_entity_poly.entity_id
_entity_poly.type
_entity_poly.pdbx_seq_one_letter_code
_entity_poly.pdbx_strand_id
1 'polypeptide(L)'
;MAKEQKAFECIRMVERQDKPRTSGLTYARDLGMGLRSLEAELESSAEFIDILKLTSFVPRIQSKKLISDKIKLCRKYDVEVGLGGALLEIALLQGPQTVKAFLGEVRDFGITHLEVCRQAVIMPLPHLLELIALVKDMGILPLAEVGVAYGITADEEIYVDDAKLVGTMKKCMEAGAWKVLLESEGLTESRHKKDYRCDVVSKVANAFNLDDVMFEADDRDVYTRYITQYGPEVNLFVDYTRITHLECTRRGGWGKHPVINRVATFYGFGKGKKR
;
A
#
# COMPACT_ATOMS: atom_id res chain seq x y z
N MET A 1 -17.72 0.23 18.55
CA MET A 1 -17.69 -1.07 19.28
C MET A 1 -16.73 -0.96 20.45
N ALA A 2 -16.99 -1.61 21.59
CA ALA A 2 -16.01 -1.63 22.68
C ALA A 2 -14.75 -2.33 22.19
N LYS A 3 -13.58 -1.76 22.52
CA LYS A 3 -12.27 -2.32 22.12
C LYS A 3 -12.14 -3.68 22.80
N GLU A 4 -12.01 -4.75 22.02
CA GLU A 4 -11.83 -6.10 22.58
C GLU A 4 -10.51 -6.16 23.37
N GLN A 5 -10.57 -6.85 24.52
CA GLN A 5 -9.40 -7.03 25.37
C GLN A 5 -8.36 -7.89 24.62
N LYS A 6 -7.13 -7.39 24.51
CA LYS A 6 -6.04 -8.11 23.86
C LYS A 6 -5.42 -9.14 24.81
N ALA A 7 -4.96 -10.25 24.25
CA ALA A 7 -4.19 -11.22 25.03
C ALA A 7 -2.86 -10.58 25.51
N PHE A 8 -2.46 -10.94 26.73
CA PHE A 8 -1.19 -10.48 27.31
C PHE A 8 -1.04 -8.96 27.40
N GLU A 9 -2.08 -8.21 27.69
CA GLU A 9 -2.07 -6.74 27.85
C GLU A 9 -1.08 -6.24 28.92
N CYS A 10 -0.63 -7.10 29.82
CA CYS A 10 0.44 -6.80 30.77
C CYS A 10 1.78 -6.47 30.08
N ILE A 11 1.95 -6.88 28.82
CA ILE A 11 3.15 -6.57 28.01
C ILE A 11 2.87 -5.32 27.19
N ARG A 12 3.54 -4.23 27.53
CA ARG A 12 3.42 -2.97 26.78
C ARG A 12 4.12 -3.08 25.43
N MET A 13 3.44 -2.65 24.40
CA MET A 13 3.94 -2.55 23.03
C MET A 13 3.91 -1.08 22.57
N VAL A 14 4.56 -0.77 21.46
CA VAL A 14 4.43 0.53 20.80
C VAL A 14 2.96 0.72 20.40
N GLU A 15 2.39 1.82 20.85
CA GLU A 15 1.02 2.19 20.48
C GLU A 15 1.00 2.73 19.05
N ARG A 16 -0.09 2.48 18.37
CA ARG A 16 -0.38 3.00 17.04
C ARG A 16 -1.72 3.74 17.05
N GLN A 17 -1.87 4.68 16.11
CA GLN A 17 -3.12 5.41 15.94
C GLN A 17 -4.28 4.43 15.68
N ASP A 18 -5.42 4.71 16.28
CA ASP A 18 -6.68 4.03 15.96
C ASP A 18 -7.18 4.47 14.57
N LYS A 19 -8.01 3.66 13.92
CA LYS A 19 -8.68 4.04 12.67
C LYS A 19 -9.78 5.11 12.93
N PRO A 20 -10.01 6.04 11.98
CA PRO A 20 -9.31 6.19 10.70
C PRO A 20 -7.93 6.83 10.86
N ARG A 21 -6.92 6.25 10.21
CA ARG A 21 -5.54 6.74 10.24
C ARG A 21 -5.27 7.72 9.11
N THR A 22 -4.35 8.67 9.35
CA THR A 22 -3.85 9.59 8.33
C THR A 22 -2.42 9.24 7.90
N SER A 23 -1.67 8.55 8.78
CA SER A 23 -0.33 8.04 8.55
C SER A 23 -0.20 6.60 9.01
N GLY A 24 0.87 5.93 8.63
CA GLY A 24 1.07 4.51 8.94
C GLY A 24 0.05 3.61 8.28
N LEU A 25 -0.50 4.03 7.16
CA LEU A 25 -1.52 3.27 6.45
C LEU A 25 -0.98 1.92 6.01
N THR A 26 -1.83 0.91 6.10
CA THR A 26 -1.62 -0.41 5.51
C THR A 26 -2.58 -0.58 4.35
N TYR A 27 -2.04 -0.56 3.13
CA TYR A 27 -2.72 -0.89 1.89
C TYR A 27 -2.45 -2.36 1.60
N ALA A 28 -3.47 -3.21 1.69
CA ALA A 28 -3.31 -4.65 1.60
C ALA A 28 -3.85 -5.20 0.28
N ARG A 29 -3.05 -6.02 -0.42
CA ARG A 29 -3.40 -6.61 -1.71
C ARG A 29 -4.24 -7.88 -1.53
N ASP A 30 -5.47 -7.90 -2.07
CA ASP A 30 -6.28 -9.11 -2.25
C ASP A 30 -5.89 -9.80 -3.57
N LEU A 31 -5.29 -10.97 -3.48
CA LEU A 31 -4.90 -11.79 -4.63
C LEU A 31 -6.05 -12.61 -5.25
N GLY A 32 -7.30 -12.29 -4.89
CA GLY A 32 -8.47 -12.98 -5.42
C GLY A 32 -9.16 -13.91 -4.43
N MET A 33 -9.02 -13.64 -3.13
CA MET A 33 -9.67 -14.42 -2.08
C MET A 33 -11.17 -14.64 -2.35
N GLY A 34 -11.68 -15.81 -1.97
CA GLY A 34 -13.12 -16.02 -1.83
C GLY A 34 -13.68 -15.26 -0.63
N LEU A 35 -15.00 -15.06 -0.62
CA LEU A 35 -15.65 -14.24 0.43
C LEU A 35 -15.38 -14.77 1.85
N ARG A 36 -15.40 -16.10 2.05
CA ARG A 36 -15.15 -16.71 3.37
C ARG A 36 -13.71 -16.49 3.85
N SER A 37 -12.73 -16.58 2.92
CA SER A 37 -11.33 -16.34 3.25
C SER A 37 -11.09 -14.88 3.61
N LEU A 38 -11.74 -13.96 2.89
CA LEU A 38 -11.68 -12.54 3.20
C LEU A 38 -12.33 -12.24 4.56
N GLU A 39 -13.47 -12.86 4.88
CA GLU A 39 -14.13 -12.68 6.18
C GLU A 39 -13.23 -13.14 7.32
N ALA A 40 -12.63 -14.33 7.22
CA ALA A 40 -11.70 -14.86 8.22
C ALA A 40 -10.46 -13.95 8.40
N GLU A 41 -9.93 -13.38 7.31
CA GLU A 41 -8.83 -12.42 7.38
C GLU A 41 -9.26 -11.13 8.08
N LEU A 42 -10.41 -10.58 7.73
CA LEU A 42 -10.92 -9.36 8.33
C LEU A 42 -11.29 -9.53 9.81
N GLU A 43 -11.82 -10.69 10.22
CA GLU A 43 -12.07 -10.99 11.62
C GLU A 43 -10.80 -10.92 12.48
N SER A 44 -9.65 -11.30 11.92
CA SER A 44 -8.39 -11.33 12.64
C SER A 44 -7.54 -10.07 12.49
N SER A 45 -7.64 -9.38 11.37
CA SER A 45 -6.65 -8.36 10.95
C SER A 45 -7.24 -7.04 10.51
N ALA A 46 -8.56 -6.85 10.46
CA ALA A 46 -9.18 -5.63 9.95
C ALA A 46 -8.71 -4.36 10.69
N GLU A 47 -8.39 -4.48 11.99
CA GLU A 47 -7.82 -3.39 12.79
C GLU A 47 -6.51 -2.84 12.19
N PHE A 48 -5.79 -3.67 11.45
CA PHE A 48 -4.47 -3.36 10.89
C PHE A 48 -4.52 -2.95 9.42
N ILE A 49 -5.67 -3.11 8.76
CA ILE A 49 -5.86 -2.80 7.34
C ILE A 49 -6.63 -1.49 7.21
N ASP A 50 -6.10 -0.53 6.50
CA ASP A 50 -6.80 0.72 6.19
C ASP A 50 -7.53 0.62 4.85
N ILE A 51 -6.89 0.03 3.84
CA ILE A 51 -7.44 -0.12 2.50
C ILE A 51 -7.13 -1.53 1.99
N LEU A 52 -8.14 -2.22 1.44
CA LEU A 52 -7.96 -3.48 0.73
C LEU A 52 -7.98 -3.23 -0.77
N LYS A 53 -6.91 -3.59 -1.48
CA LYS A 53 -6.78 -3.48 -2.93
C LYS A 53 -7.35 -4.71 -3.63
N LEU A 54 -8.34 -4.53 -4.46
CA LEU A 54 -8.74 -5.52 -5.46
C LEU A 54 -7.71 -5.49 -6.60
N THR A 55 -6.97 -6.59 -6.78
CA THR A 55 -5.75 -6.60 -7.58
C THR A 55 -6.01 -6.78 -9.07
N SER A 56 -5.39 -5.92 -9.88
CA SER A 56 -5.23 -6.07 -11.34
C SER A 56 -6.51 -6.50 -12.08
N PHE A 57 -6.46 -7.65 -12.77
CA PHE A 57 -7.57 -8.20 -13.57
C PHE A 57 -8.54 -9.06 -12.77
N VAL A 58 -8.24 -9.40 -11.53
CA VAL A 58 -9.03 -10.30 -10.71
C VAL A 58 -10.51 -9.88 -10.65
N PRO A 59 -10.86 -8.60 -10.42
CA PRO A 59 -12.26 -8.18 -10.39
C PRO A 59 -12.98 -8.42 -11.72
N ARG A 60 -12.27 -8.37 -12.86
CA ARG A 60 -12.88 -8.55 -14.18
C ARG A 60 -13.28 -10.01 -14.46
N ILE A 61 -12.61 -10.97 -13.85
CA ILE A 61 -12.89 -12.40 -14.03
C ILE A 61 -13.79 -12.98 -12.92
N GLN A 62 -14.03 -12.22 -11.86
CA GLN A 62 -14.95 -12.59 -10.79
C GLN A 62 -16.37 -12.06 -11.07
N SER A 63 -17.39 -12.70 -10.46
CA SER A 63 -18.76 -12.23 -10.61
C SER A 63 -18.98 -10.87 -9.96
N LYS A 64 -19.84 -10.04 -10.56
CA LYS A 64 -20.23 -8.74 -10.00
C LYS A 64 -20.79 -8.87 -8.57
N LYS A 65 -21.53 -9.94 -8.30
CA LYS A 65 -22.03 -10.24 -6.95
C LYS A 65 -20.90 -10.45 -5.97
N LEU A 66 -19.89 -11.24 -6.30
CA LEU A 66 -18.75 -11.50 -5.40
C LEU A 66 -17.99 -10.20 -5.07
N ILE A 67 -17.73 -9.37 -6.08
CA ILE A 67 -17.05 -8.07 -5.87
C ILE A 67 -17.88 -7.18 -4.95
N SER A 68 -19.19 -7.06 -5.21
CA SER A 68 -20.10 -6.28 -4.36
C SER A 68 -20.12 -6.79 -2.91
N ASP A 69 -20.16 -8.11 -2.71
CA ASP A 69 -20.19 -8.70 -1.39
C ASP A 69 -18.86 -8.49 -0.63
N LYS A 70 -17.72 -8.57 -1.32
CA LYS A 70 -16.40 -8.23 -0.75
C LYS A 70 -16.34 -6.77 -0.28
N ILE A 71 -16.81 -5.84 -1.10
CA ILE A 71 -16.81 -4.41 -0.75
C ILE A 71 -17.70 -4.14 0.48
N LYS A 72 -18.89 -4.75 0.53
CA LYS A 72 -19.77 -4.65 1.70
C LYS A 72 -19.13 -5.23 2.95
N LEU A 73 -18.42 -6.33 2.81
CA LEU A 73 -17.73 -6.98 3.91
C LEU A 73 -16.60 -6.10 4.43
N CYS A 74 -15.76 -5.53 3.56
CA CYS A 74 -14.72 -4.59 3.96
C CYS A 74 -15.29 -3.43 4.75
N ARG A 75 -16.37 -2.80 4.27
CA ARG A 75 -17.05 -1.70 4.96
C ARG A 75 -17.58 -2.08 6.35
N LYS A 76 -18.12 -3.31 6.51
CA LYS A 76 -18.57 -3.83 7.81
C LYS A 76 -17.43 -3.83 8.84
N TYR A 77 -16.19 -3.95 8.40
CA TYR A 77 -14.97 -3.97 9.23
C TYR A 77 -14.17 -2.65 9.18
N ASP A 78 -14.77 -1.55 8.72
CA ASP A 78 -14.12 -0.24 8.60
C ASP A 78 -12.83 -0.29 7.75
N VAL A 79 -12.85 -1.07 6.66
CA VAL A 79 -11.78 -1.16 5.68
C VAL A 79 -12.24 -0.53 4.38
N GLU A 80 -11.49 0.45 3.90
CA GLU A 80 -11.70 1.06 2.59
C GLU A 80 -11.32 0.09 1.46
N VAL A 81 -11.84 0.33 0.25
CA VAL A 81 -11.53 -0.54 -0.89
C VAL A 81 -10.87 0.25 -1.99
N GLY A 82 -9.71 -0.24 -2.42
CA GLY A 82 -8.96 0.25 -3.56
C GLY A 82 -9.06 -0.71 -4.76
N LEU A 83 -8.72 -0.21 -5.94
CA LEU A 83 -8.63 -0.98 -7.17
C LEU A 83 -7.29 -0.72 -7.86
N GLY A 84 -6.65 -1.78 -8.33
CA GLY A 84 -5.40 -1.71 -9.10
C GLY A 84 -5.58 -1.06 -10.47
N GLY A 85 -4.54 -0.38 -10.95
CA GLY A 85 -4.56 0.46 -12.16
C GLY A 85 -4.72 -0.29 -13.49
N ALA A 86 -4.39 -1.57 -13.56
CA ALA A 86 -4.32 -2.31 -14.82
C ALA A 86 -5.64 -2.32 -15.61
N LEU A 87 -6.80 -2.37 -14.96
CA LEU A 87 -8.11 -2.30 -15.67
C LEU A 87 -8.35 -0.90 -16.26
N LEU A 88 -7.89 0.16 -15.61
CA LEU A 88 -7.97 1.52 -16.17
C LEU A 88 -7.08 1.65 -17.41
N GLU A 89 -5.87 1.10 -17.39
CA GLU A 89 -4.97 1.11 -18.55
C GLU A 89 -5.59 0.37 -19.74
N ILE A 90 -6.26 -0.77 -19.51
CA ILE A 90 -6.99 -1.48 -20.58
C ILE A 90 -8.19 -0.67 -21.08
N ALA A 91 -8.93 -0.02 -20.18
CA ALA A 91 -10.03 0.83 -20.58
C ALA A 91 -9.57 1.97 -21.49
N LEU A 92 -8.38 2.55 -21.24
CA LEU A 92 -7.76 3.57 -22.11
C LEU A 92 -7.51 3.05 -23.53
N LEU A 93 -7.01 1.82 -23.68
CA LEU A 93 -6.81 1.19 -25.00
C LEU A 93 -8.12 0.95 -25.76
N GLN A 94 -9.23 0.83 -25.05
CA GLN A 94 -10.56 0.62 -25.62
C GLN A 94 -11.32 1.94 -25.91
N GLY A 95 -10.77 3.07 -25.49
CA GLY A 95 -11.25 4.41 -25.82
C GLY A 95 -12.03 5.11 -24.71
N PRO A 96 -12.33 6.41 -24.92
CA PRO A 96 -12.86 7.30 -23.86
C PRO A 96 -14.20 6.86 -23.27
N GLN A 97 -15.05 6.23 -24.08
CA GLN A 97 -16.35 5.75 -23.61
C GLN A 97 -16.20 4.60 -22.62
N THR A 98 -15.21 3.71 -22.85
CA THR A 98 -14.90 2.62 -21.94
C THR A 98 -14.31 3.15 -20.63
N VAL A 99 -13.44 4.15 -20.68
CA VAL A 99 -12.90 4.81 -19.48
C VAL A 99 -14.03 5.41 -18.65
N LYS A 100 -14.95 6.14 -19.27
CA LYS A 100 -16.09 6.76 -18.58
C LYS A 100 -16.99 5.71 -17.92
N ALA A 101 -17.31 4.63 -18.66
CA ALA A 101 -18.12 3.53 -18.13
C ALA A 101 -17.43 2.81 -16.97
N PHE A 102 -16.12 2.55 -17.09
CA PHE A 102 -15.31 1.92 -16.06
C PHE A 102 -15.29 2.78 -14.78
N LEU A 103 -14.97 4.06 -14.86
CA LEU A 103 -14.95 4.96 -13.71
C LEU A 103 -16.34 5.11 -13.08
N GLY A 104 -17.39 5.11 -13.87
CA GLY A 104 -18.76 5.06 -13.38
C GLY A 104 -19.02 3.79 -12.55
N GLU A 105 -18.58 2.62 -13.04
CA GLU A 105 -18.76 1.35 -12.33
C GLU A 105 -17.90 1.28 -11.05
N VAL A 106 -16.68 1.80 -11.05
CA VAL A 106 -15.82 1.95 -9.86
C VAL A 106 -16.54 2.72 -8.76
N ARG A 107 -17.10 3.87 -9.12
CA ARG A 107 -17.88 4.70 -8.20
C ARG A 107 -19.14 3.98 -7.70
N ASP A 108 -19.91 3.35 -8.59
CA ASP A 108 -21.18 2.70 -8.26
C ASP A 108 -20.99 1.48 -7.35
N PHE A 109 -19.86 0.77 -7.46
CA PHE A 109 -19.44 -0.21 -6.46
C PHE A 109 -19.08 0.42 -5.12
N GLY A 110 -18.74 1.71 -5.11
CA GLY A 110 -18.25 2.46 -3.97
C GLY A 110 -16.81 2.11 -3.61
N ILE A 111 -16.00 1.79 -4.59
CA ILE A 111 -14.55 1.73 -4.47
C ILE A 111 -14.06 3.16 -4.27
N THR A 112 -13.25 3.39 -3.24
CA THR A 112 -12.84 4.73 -2.80
C THR A 112 -11.50 5.16 -3.39
N HIS A 113 -10.62 4.21 -3.68
CA HIS A 113 -9.26 4.47 -4.18
C HIS A 113 -9.04 3.76 -5.51
N LEU A 114 -8.36 4.43 -6.44
CA LEU A 114 -7.99 3.84 -7.72
C LEU A 114 -6.52 4.14 -8.01
N GLU A 115 -5.74 3.11 -8.27
CA GLU A 115 -4.39 3.30 -8.77
C GLU A 115 -4.41 3.85 -10.19
N VAL A 116 -3.59 4.86 -10.42
CA VAL A 116 -3.38 5.48 -11.73
C VAL A 116 -1.91 5.35 -12.08
N CYS A 117 -1.64 4.50 -13.05
CA CYS A 117 -0.28 4.13 -13.46
C CYS A 117 -0.12 4.17 -14.99
N ARG A 118 1.09 3.89 -15.44
CA ARG A 118 1.45 3.71 -16.85
C ARG A 118 2.47 2.58 -16.99
N GLN A 119 2.09 1.40 -16.49
CA GLN A 119 2.97 0.25 -16.45
C GLN A 119 2.81 -0.63 -17.70
N ALA A 120 1.56 -0.91 -18.09
CA ALA A 120 1.24 -1.73 -19.24
C ALA A 120 1.04 -0.90 -20.53
N VAL A 121 0.77 0.39 -20.40
CA VAL A 121 0.53 1.30 -21.52
C VAL A 121 1.56 2.42 -21.52
N ILE A 122 2.27 2.59 -22.64
CA ILE A 122 3.18 3.72 -22.82
C ILE A 122 2.35 5.00 -22.94
N MET A 123 2.36 5.80 -21.88
CA MET A 123 1.58 7.01 -21.78
C MET A 123 2.49 8.22 -21.51
N PRO A 124 2.43 9.30 -22.31
CA PRO A 124 3.10 10.56 -22.00
C PRO A 124 2.64 11.13 -20.67
N LEU A 125 3.56 11.76 -19.94
CA LEU A 125 3.26 12.32 -18.62
C LEU A 125 2.03 13.27 -18.60
N PRO A 126 1.82 14.19 -19.56
CA PRO A 126 0.62 15.04 -19.56
C PRO A 126 -0.68 14.25 -19.49
N HIS A 127 -0.80 13.15 -20.24
CA HIS A 127 -2.00 12.31 -20.21
C HIS A 127 -2.19 11.56 -18.90
N LEU A 128 -1.11 11.15 -18.23
CA LEU A 128 -1.17 10.59 -16.86
C LEU A 128 -1.76 11.62 -15.90
N LEU A 129 -1.31 12.88 -15.99
CA LEU A 129 -1.79 13.97 -15.12
C LEU A 129 -3.27 14.30 -15.39
N GLU A 130 -3.69 14.33 -16.65
CA GLU A 130 -5.10 14.48 -17.05
C GLU A 130 -5.96 13.33 -16.49
N LEU A 131 -5.45 12.10 -16.52
CA LEU A 131 -6.14 10.93 -16.01
C LEU A 131 -6.29 10.97 -14.48
N ILE A 132 -5.26 11.42 -13.75
CA ILE A 132 -5.32 11.65 -12.30
C ILE A 132 -6.42 12.65 -11.97
N ALA A 133 -6.45 13.80 -12.68
CA ALA A 133 -7.48 14.80 -12.50
C ALA A 133 -8.87 14.25 -12.79
N LEU A 134 -9.04 13.49 -13.88
CA LEU A 134 -10.30 12.86 -14.23
C LEU A 134 -10.81 11.90 -13.15
N VAL A 135 -9.95 11.05 -12.60
CA VAL A 135 -10.30 10.12 -11.51
C VAL A 135 -10.75 10.89 -10.28
N LYS A 136 -10.03 11.96 -9.92
CA LYS A 136 -10.39 12.83 -8.81
C LYS A 136 -11.76 13.52 -9.03
N ASP A 137 -12.01 14.04 -10.23
CA ASP A 137 -13.27 14.71 -10.59
C ASP A 137 -14.48 13.75 -10.54
N MET A 138 -14.24 12.45 -10.67
CA MET A 138 -15.26 11.42 -10.48
C MET A 138 -15.53 11.10 -8.99
N GLY A 139 -14.84 11.77 -8.06
CA GLY A 139 -14.99 11.56 -6.61
C GLY A 139 -14.25 10.32 -6.10
N ILE A 140 -13.28 9.82 -6.85
CA ILE A 140 -12.42 8.67 -6.48
C ILE A 140 -11.05 9.23 -6.10
N LEU A 141 -10.43 8.68 -5.07
CA LEU A 141 -9.09 9.07 -4.62
C LEU A 141 -8.01 8.42 -5.53
N PRO A 142 -7.31 9.20 -6.38
CA PRO A 142 -6.30 8.64 -7.25
C PRO A 142 -5.01 8.38 -6.48
N LEU A 143 -4.55 7.14 -6.45
CA LEU A 143 -3.23 6.75 -5.97
C LEU A 143 -2.29 6.66 -7.18
N ALA A 144 -1.41 7.65 -7.33
CA ALA A 144 -0.52 7.70 -8.49
C ALA A 144 0.68 6.77 -8.28
N GLU A 145 0.68 5.66 -8.99
CA GLU A 145 1.77 4.68 -8.93
C GLU A 145 2.89 5.08 -9.90
N VAL A 146 4.09 5.25 -9.34
CA VAL A 146 5.28 5.68 -10.08
C VAL A 146 6.44 4.75 -9.73
N GLY A 147 7.09 4.21 -10.75
CA GLY A 147 8.19 3.29 -10.58
C GLY A 147 8.82 2.89 -11.90
N VAL A 148 9.45 1.75 -11.91
CA VAL A 148 10.03 1.15 -13.12
C VAL A 148 8.92 0.46 -13.89
N ALA A 149 8.83 0.71 -15.20
CA ALA A 149 7.80 0.11 -16.05
C ALA A 149 7.98 -1.42 -16.13
N TYR A 150 6.87 -2.15 -16.02
CA TYR A 150 6.84 -3.59 -16.30
C TYR A 150 7.36 -3.88 -17.72
N GLY A 151 8.04 -5.01 -17.90
CA GLY A 151 8.50 -5.49 -19.19
C GLY A 151 9.97 -5.24 -19.47
N ILE A 152 10.70 -4.60 -18.55
CA ILE A 152 12.14 -4.66 -18.54
C ILE A 152 12.50 -5.99 -17.89
N THR A 153 13.20 -6.85 -18.63
CA THR A 153 13.58 -8.16 -18.10
C THR A 153 14.45 -7.95 -16.87
N ALA A 154 14.18 -8.70 -15.83
CA ALA A 154 14.79 -8.57 -14.50
C ALA A 154 16.32 -8.74 -14.46
N ASP A 155 16.94 -9.04 -15.59
CA ASP A 155 18.37 -9.27 -15.77
C ASP A 155 19.11 -8.01 -16.27
N GLU A 156 18.40 -6.95 -16.69
CA GLU A 156 19.01 -5.70 -17.12
C GLU A 156 19.23 -4.77 -15.95
N GLU A 157 20.37 -4.09 -15.90
CA GLU A 157 20.60 -2.99 -14.97
C GLU A 157 19.61 -1.86 -15.28
N ILE A 158 18.59 -1.75 -14.43
CA ILE A 158 17.59 -0.70 -14.60
C ILE A 158 18.20 0.61 -14.13
N TYR A 159 18.51 1.49 -15.09
CA TYR A 159 18.89 2.85 -14.76
C TYR A 159 17.64 3.64 -14.37
N VAL A 160 17.54 3.97 -13.08
CA VAL A 160 16.50 4.85 -12.57
C VAL A 160 17.03 6.27 -12.50
N ASP A 161 16.48 7.15 -13.32
CA ASP A 161 16.67 8.59 -13.16
C ASP A 161 15.80 9.07 -11.98
N ASP A 162 16.43 9.15 -10.81
CA ASP A 162 15.76 9.50 -9.57
C ASP A 162 15.21 10.93 -9.55
N ALA A 163 15.87 11.86 -10.22
CA ALA A 163 15.36 13.23 -10.35
C ALA A 163 14.08 13.29 -11.20
N LYS A 164 14.04 12.52 -12.28
CA LYS A 164 12.85 12.36 -13.12
C LYS A 164 11.73 11.65 -12.38
N LEU A 165 12.05 10.61 -11.60
CA LEU A 165 11.10 9.88 -10.76
C LEU A 165 10.44 10.83 -9.76
N VAL A 166 11.22 11.52 -8.94
CA VAL A 166 10.75 12.50 -7.95
C VAL A 166 9.96 13.63 -8.62
N GLY A 167 10.46 14.15 -9.76
CA GLY A 167 9.76 15.17 -10.52
C GLY A 167 8.40 14.71 -11.07
N THR A 168 8.29 13.44 -11.48
CA THR A 168 7.01 12.83 -11.91
C THR A 168 6.06 12.72 -10.73
N MET A 169 6.51 12.20 -9.59
CA MET A 169 5.68 12.07 -8.39
C MET A 169 5.14 13.43 -7.92
N LYS A 170 5.96 14.49 -7.92
CA LYS A 170 5.52 15.85 -7.58
C LYS A 170 4.41 16.36 -8.51
N LYS A 171 4.57 16.17 -9.82
CA LYS A 171 3.54 16.54 -10.81
C LYS A 171 2.25 15.75 -10.63
N CYS A 172 2.33 14.47 -10.24
CA CYS A 172 1.14 13.68 -9.91
C CYS A 172 0.38 14.26 -8.71
N MET A 173 1.10 14.69 -7.66
CA MET A 173 0.48 15.38 -6.51
C MET A 173 -0.17 16.70 -6.92
N GLU A 174 0.52 17.51 -7.73
CA GLU A 174 0.01 18.78 -8.28
C GLU A 174 -1.26 18.56 -9.14
N ALA A 175 -1.34 17.45 -9.87
CA ALA A 175 -2.53 17.06 -10.64
C ALA A 175 -3.69 16.57 -9.77
N GLY A 176 -3.46 16.40 -8.47
CA GLY A 176 -4.50 16.05 -7.50
C GLY A 176 -4.52 14.58 -7.07
N ALA A 177 -3.41 13.85 -7.23
CA ALA A 177 -3.26 12.55 -6.60
C ALA A 177 -3.48 12.65 -5.08
N TRP A 178 -4.19 11.69 -4.53
CA TRP A 178 -4.37 11.57 -3.08
C TRP A 178 -3.04 11.28 -2.37
N LYS A 179 -2.29 10.33 -2.92
CA LYS A 179 -0.91 10.01 -2.54
C LYS A 179 -0.17 9.52 -3.78
N VAL A 180 1.15 9.44 -3.67
CA VAL A 180 1.98 8.75 -4.64
C VAL A 180 2.43 7.41 -4.09
N LEU A 181 2.38 6.37 -4.91
CA LEU A 181 2.88 5.03 -4.60
C LEU A 181 4.22 4.82 -5.31
N LEU A 182 5.26 4.51 -4.55
CA LEU A 182 6.53 4.07 -5.09
C LEU A 182 6.50 2.55 -5.27
N GLU A 183 6.54 2.12 -6.52
CA GLU A 183 6.62 0.71 -6.92
C GLU A 183 7.90 0.06 -6.40
N SER A 184 7.81 -1.18 -5.94
CA SER A 184 8.95 -1.93 -5.40
C SER A 184 9.76 -2.63 -6.48
N GLU A 185 9.11 -3.08 -7.55
CA GLU A 185 9.76 -3.87 -8.61
C GLU A 185 10.88 -3.08 -9.27
N GLY A 186 12.05 -3.70 -9.33
CA GLY A 186 13.27 -3.08 -9.85
C GLY A 186 13.95 -2.09 -8.90
N LEU A 187 13.37 -1.77 -7.76
CA LEU A 187 13.95 -0.89 -6.74
C LEU A 187 14.36 -1.65 -5.47
N THR A 188 13.40 -2.24 -4.80
CA THR A 188 13.61 -2.95 -3.53
C THR A 188 13.22 -4.41 -3.60
N GLU A 189 12.44 -4.78 -4.60
CA GLU A 189 12.01 -6.15 -4.86
C GLU A 189 12.34 -6.50 -6.30
N SER A 190 13.37 -7.30 -6.49
CA SER A 190 13.77 -7.84 -7.79
C SER A 190 13.77 -9.37 -7.69
N ARG A 191 13.27 -10.04 -8.73
CA ARG A 191 13.25 -11.51 -8.78
C ARG A 191 14.65 -12.12 -8.76
N HIS A 192 15.69 -11.40 -9.19
CA HIS A 192 17.01 -11.93 -9.45
C HIS A 192 18.14 -11.27 -8.66
N LYS A 193 17.97 -10.05 -8.16
CA LYS A 193 18.98 -9.34 -7.37
C LYS A 193 18.40 -8.83 -6.07
N LYS A 194 19.11 -9.05 -4.96
CA LYS A 194 18.80 -8.43 -3.66
C LYS A 194 19.46 -7.05 -3.50
N ASP A 195 19.70 -6.37 -4.60
CA ASP A 195 20.31 -5.04 -4.59
C ASP A 195 19.20 -4.00 -4.39
N TYR A 196 18.98 -3.67 -3.13
CA TYR A 196 18.01 -2.64 -2.78
C TYR A 196 18.52 -1.25 -3.20
N ARG A 197 17.81 -0.59 -4.10
CA ARG A 197 18.05 0.81 -4.49
C ARG A 197 17.59 1.77 -3.38
N CYS A 198 18.16 1.58 -2.18
CA CYS A 198 17.86 2.43 -1.03
C CYS A 198 18.23 3.90 -1.25
N ASP A 199 19.14 4.18 -2.18
CA ASP A 199 19.49 5.52 -2.62
C ASP A 199 18.28 6.23 -3.24
N VAL A 200 17.55 5.58 -4.14
CA VAL A 200 16.33 6.11 -4.78
C VAL A 200 15.23 6.30 -3.74
N VAL A 201 15.00 5.29 -2.91
CA VAL A 201 13.99 5.36 -1.83
C VAL A 201 14.26 6.53 -0.90
N SER A 202 15.52 6.73 -0.49
CA SER A 202 15.90 7.84 0.38
C SER A 202 15.69 9.20 -0.28
N LYS A 203 15.92 9.32 -1.60
CA LYS A 203 15.65 10.56 -2.33
C LYS A 203 14.15 10.86 -2.38
N VAL A 204 13.30 9.87 -2.60
CA VAL A 204 11.84 10.03 -2.52
C VAL A 204 11.43 10.43 -1.11
N ALA A 205 11.88 9.70 -0.09
CA ALA A 205 11.54 9.98 1.30
C ALA A 205 11.97 11.39 1.77
N ASN A 206 13.07 11.93 1.23
CA ASN A 206 13.53 13.27 1.52
C ASN A 206 12.85 14.37 0.70
N ALA A 207 12.21 14.01 -0.41
CA ALA A 207 11.58 14.96 -1.33
C ALA A 207 10.10 15.24 -1.02
N PHE A 208 9.47 14.42 -0.18
CA PHE A 208 8.06 14.46 0.17
C PHE A 208 7.85 14.45 1.68
N ASN A 209 6.66 14.89 2.11
CA ASN A 209 6.14 14.46 3.40
C ASN A 209 5.82 12.96 3.30
N LEU A 210 6.25 12.16 4.28
CA LEU A 210 6.02 10.70 4.26
C LEU A 210 4.53 10.35 4.32
N ASP A 211 3.68 11.24 4.83
CA ASP A 211 2.24 11.04 4.79
C ASP A 211 1.68 11.02 3.36
N ASP A 212 2.34 11.68 2.41
CA ASP A 212 1.93 11.77 1.01
C ASP A 212 2.46 10.60 0.15
N VAL A 213 3.34 9.77 0.70
CA VAL A 213 3.96 8.66 -0.02
C VAL A 213 3.53 7.33 0.58
N MET A 214 3.24 6.37 -0.29
CA MET A 214 3.08 4.97 0.02
C MET A 214 4.21 4.18 -0.63
N PHE A 215 4.80 3.23 0.07
CA PHE A 215 5.86 2.38 -0.46
C PHE A 215 5.36 0.96 -0.59
N GLU A 216 5.51 0.35 -1.75
CA GLU A 216 5.29 -1.08 -1.90
C GLU A 216 6.41 -1.87 -1.27
N ALA A 217 6.07 -2.93 -0.51
CA ALA A 217 7.04 -3.64 0.32
C ALA A 217 6.50 -5.02 0.75
N ASP A 218 6.43 -5.97 -0.17
CA ASP A 218 5.97 -7.33 0.13
C ASP A 218 7.03 -8.17 0.84
N ASP A 219 8.32 -7.89 0.60
CA ASP A 219 9.43 -8.56 1.26
C ASP A 219 9.57 -8.05 2.70
N ARG A 220 9.70 -9.00 3.63
CA ARG A 220 9.87 -8.72 5.05
C ARG A 220 11.09 -7.83 5.35
N ASP A 221 12.19 -8.04 4.65
CA ASP A 221 13.42 -7.26 4.86
C ASP A 221 13.20 -5.82 4.39
N VAL A 222 12.37 -5.62 3.35
CA VAL A 222 12.04 -4.32 2.78
C VAL A 222 11.15 -3.51 3.75
N TYR A 223 9.99 -4.04 4.17
CA TYR A 223 9.15 -3.27 5.10
C TYR A 223 9.80 -3.08 6.48
N THR A 224 10.61 -4.04 6.95
CA THR A 224 11.38 -3.87 8.18
C THR A 224 12.37 -2.71 8.05
N ARG A 225 13.02 -2.57 6.89
CA ARG A 225 13.91 -1.46 6.60
C ARG A 225 13.17 -0.13 6.61
N TYR A 226 12.03 -0.03 5.94
CA TYR A 226 11.23 1.20 5.92
C TYR A 226 10.82 1.63 7.33
N ILE A 227 10.30 0.70 8.13
CA ILE A 227 9.92 0.98 9.52
C ILE A 227 11.13 1.40 10.36
N THR A 228 12.29 0.77 10.17
CA THR A 228 13.50 1.10 10.92
C THR A 228 14.07 2.47 10.54
N GLN A 229 13.97 2.86 9.27
CA GLN A 229 14.51 4.14 8.78
C GLN A 229 13.56 5.31 8.96
N TYR A 230 12.27 5.09 8.72
CA TYR A 230 11.28 6.17 8.62
C TYR A 230 10.23 6.15 9.74
N GLY A 231 10.31 5.15 10.62
CA GLY A 231 9.39 5.00 11.74
C GLY A 231 8.16 4.14 11.43
N PRO A 232 7.39 3.78 12.47
CA PRO A 232 6.23 2.90 12.33
C PRO A 232 5.07 3.52 11.56
N GLU A 233 5.07 4.85 11.39
CA GLU A 233 4.01 5.60 10.71
C GLU A 233 4.25 5.77 9.20
N VAL A 234 5.23 5.08 8.62
CA VAL A 234 5.40 5.03 7.16
C VAL A 234 4.25 4.27 6.50
N ASN A 235 3.66 4.81 5.43
CA ASN A 235 2.59 4.15 4.69
C ASN A 235 3.15 3.03 3.83
N LEU A 236 2.58 1.83 3.94
CA LEU A 236 3.08 0.64 3.26
C LEU A 236 1.98 -0.11 2.52
N PHE A 237 2.32 -0.57 1.33
CA PHE A 237 1.53 -1.46 0.51
C PHE A 237 2.16 -2.86 0.56
N VAL A 238 1.37 -3.86 0.96
CA VAL A 238 1.82 -5.25 1.16
C VAL A 238 0.76 -6.24 0.69
N ASP A 239 1.15 -7.49 0.47
CA ASP A 239 0.19 -8.58 0.32
C ASP A 239 -0.57 -8.83 1.64
N TYR A 240 -1.84 -9.25 1.54
CA TYR A 240 -2.66 -9.55 2.71
C TYR A 240 -1.99 -10.56 3.66
N THR A 241 -1.19 -11.48 3.14
CA THR A 241 -0.44 -12.46 3.95
C THR A 241 0.63 -11.85 4.84
N ARG A 242 0.95 -10.57 4.68
CA ARG A 242 1.97 -9.84 5.44
C ARG A 242 1.41 -9.00 6.58
N ILE A 243 0.12 -8.77 6.63
CA ILE A 243 -0.53 -7.78 7.52
C ILE A 243 -0.14 -7.96 8.98
N THR A 244 -0.34 -9.14 9.54
CA THR A 244 -0.04 -9.42 10.96
C THR A 244 1.45 -9.25 11.27
N HIS A 245 2.34 -9.70 10.38
CA HIS A 245 3.78 -9.55 10.56
C HIS A 245 4.22 -8.09 10.44
N LEU A 246 3.63 -7.35 9.51
CA LEU A 246 3.87 -5.93 9.33
C LEU A 246 3.49 -5.17 10.61
N GLU A 247 2.30 -5.41 11.15
CA GLU A 247 1.84 -4.76 12.36
C GLU A 247 2.69 -5.12 13.58
N CYS A 248 3.10 -6.40 13.72
CA CYS A 248 4.07 -6.79 14.75
C CYS A 248 5.40 -6.03 14.61
N THR A 249 5.86 -5.83 13.37
CA THR A 249 7.10 -5.07 13.10
C THR A 249 6.95 -3.61 13.49
N ARG A 250 5.82 -2.97 13.14
CA ARG A 250 5.50 -1.58 13.51
C ARG A 250 5.47 -1.39 15.03
N ARG A 251 5.00 -2.40 15.77
CA ARG A 251 4.98 -2.39 17.24
C ARG A 251 6.31 -2.83 17.88
N GLY A 252 7.36 -3.02 17.07
CA GLY A 252 8.68 -3.39 17.55
C GLY A 252 8.84 -4.86 17.98
N GLY A 253 7.78 -5.68 17.84
CA GLY A 253 7.77 -7.08 18.31
C GLY A 253 8.29 -8.10 17.30
N TRP A 254 8.45 -7.71 16.05
CA TRP A 254 8.88 -8.60 14.97
C TRP A 254 9.87 -7.88 14.03
N GLY A 255 10.46 -8.62 13.13
CA GLY A 255 11.44 -8.12 12.19
C GLY A 255 12.74 -8.92 12.27
N LYS A 256 13.68 -8.67 11.36
CA LYS A 256 14.99 -9.36 11.34
C LYS A 256 15.81 -9.02 12.59
N HIS A 257 15.54 -7.84 13.15
CA HIS A 257 16.17 -7.35 14.36
C HIS A 257 15.12 -6.58 15.19
N PRO A 258 14.37 -7.26 16.07
CA PRO A 258 13.38 -6.58 16.89
C PRO A 258 14.03 -5.48 17.71
N VAL A 259 13.51 -4.26 17.55
CA VAL A 259 14.10 -3.05 18.18
C VAL A 259 13.98 -3.09 19.69
N ILE A 260 12.89 -3.68 20.22
CA ILE A 260 12.63 -3.77 21.66
C ILE A 260 13.77 -4.47 22.41
N ASN A 261 14.44 -5.44 21.81
CA ASN A 261 15.43 -6.28 22.49
C ASN A 261 16.88 -5.84 22.27
N ARG A 262 17.15 -4.78 21.48
CA ARG A 262 18.53 -4.39 21.15
C ARG A 262 19.23 -3.56 22.22
N VAL A 263 18.45 -2.86 23.03
CA VAL A 263 18.96 -1.94 24.05
C VAL A 263 18.47 -2.28 25.47
N ALA A 264 17.73 -3.38 25.62
CA ALA A 264 17.23 -3.80 26.91
C ALA A 264 18.20 -4.79 27.56
N THR A 265 18.65 -4.48 28.79
CA THR A 265 19.45 -5.39 29.60
C THR A 265 18.54 -6.12 30.59
N PHE A 266 18.66 -7.44 30.68
CA PHE A 266 17.98 -8.23 31.69
C PHE A 266 18.69 -8.03 33.06
N TYR A 267 17.96 -7.50 34.02
CA TYR A 267 18.49 -7.24 35.37
C TYR A 267 18.12 -8.31 36.41
N GLY A 268 17.69 -9.48 35.96
CA GLY A 268 17.22 -10.56 36.83
C GLY A 268 15.78 -10.37 37.32
N PHE A 269 15.29 -11.32 38.10
CA PHE A 269 13.93 -11.30 38.67
C PHE A 269 13.86 -10.51 39.98
N GLY A 270 14.94 -9.76 40.34
CA GLY A 270 15.00 -8.95 41.56
C GLY A 270 14.01 -7.81 41.57
N LYS A 271 13.68 -7.31 42.74
CA LYS A 271 12.80 -6.16 42.98
C LYS A 271 13.29 -4.98 42.14
N GLY A 272 12.60 -4.69 41.07
CA GLY A 272 12.92 -3.58 40.18
C GLY A 272 13.05 -2.27 40.99
N LYS A 273 14.17 -1.56 40.85
CA LYS A 273 14.22 -0.18 41.35
C LYS A 273 13.14 0.60 40.61
N LYS A 274 12.13 1.08 41.35
CA LYS A 274 11.20 2.10 40.85
C LYS A 274 12.06 3.26 40.36
N ARG A 275 12.02 3.53 39.07
CA ARG A 275 12.46 4.82 38.51
C ARG A 275 11.33 5.80 38.58
#